data_65fdfd39d2e7d284748fcd60d204410b
#
_entry.id   65fdfd39d2e7d284748fcd60d204410b
#
_cell.length_a   1.000
_cell.length_b   1.000
_cell.length_c   1.000
_cell.angle_alpha   90.00
_cell.angle_beta   90.00
_cell.angle_gamma   90.00
#
_symmetry.space_group_name_H-M   'P 1'
#
loop_
_entity.id
_entity.type
_entity.pdbx_description
1 polymer ?
#
loop_
_entity_poly.entity_id
_entity_poly.type
_entity_poly.pdbx_seq_one_letter_code
_entity_poly.pdbx_strand_id
1 'polypeptide(L)'
;MRKAIIFGAGKIARGFLGQLLYLSGFKITFVDISEPIVNLLNEKKGYHVHVLGDSSLDSDVTNIQAYTFDAQKEIYDAFYQSNISFVSVGGSHLSAAAQSLADIINLYGAQPLTKNIIVCENWKDAADSFQAPLTKALSEKNRDIFGKYTGISEAVLMRTATQPDEELAKKYPQDVWVQNFWYLPVNKARIKGSIPDIKCVDLLEHFGNFLTQKMYTNNTSNAVIAYTGYLLGYKILAEAANRPEISRILDRTYEEINQI
;
A
#
# COMPACT_ATOMS: atom_id res chain seq x y z
N MET A 1 -1.27 -23.40 -1.10
CA MET A 1 -1.96 -22.11 -0.88
C MET A 1 -0.96 -21.00 -1.15
N ARG A 2 -1.32 -19.99 -1.93
CA ARG A 2 -0.45 -18.84 -2.23
C ARG A 2 -0.22 -18.03 -0.94
N LYS A 3 0.97 -17.45 -0.80
CA LYS A 3 1.35 -16.66 0.38
C LYS A 3 1.79 -15.27 -0.05
N ALA A 4 1.44 -14.27 0.74
CA ALA A 4 1.91 -12.89 0.57
C ALA A 4 2.38 -12.33 1.92
N ILE A 5 3.35 -11.43 1.88
CA ILE A 5 3.78 -10.65 3.03
C ILE A 5 3.55 -9.16 2.75
N ILE A 6 3.05 -8.44 3.74
CA ILE A 6 2.83 -6.99 3.70
C ILE A 6 3.61 -6.36 4.86
N PHE A 7 4.57 -5.52 4.54
CA PHE A 7 5.23 -4.65 5.51
C PHE A 7 4.34 -3.43 5.71
N GLY A 8 3.84 -3.28 6.93
CA GLY A 8 2.77 -2.38 7.35
C GLY A 8 1.44 -3.12 7.57
N ALA A 9 0.74 -2.78 8.65
CA ALA A 9 -0.61 -3.26 8.97
C ALA A 9 -1.59 -2.08 9.16
N GLY A 10 -1.30 -0.94 8.54
CA GLY A 10 -2.15 0.24 8.55
C GLY A 10 -3.48 0.02 7.81
N LYS A 11 -4.30 1.07 7.75
CA LYS A 11 -5.66 0.99 7.16
C LYS A 11 -5.62 0.61 5.66
N ILE A 12 -4.68 1.16 4.88
CA ILE A 12 -4.52 0.83 3.46
C ILE A 12 -3.98 -0.59 3.30
N ALA A 13 -2.98 -0.98 4.09
CA ALA A 13 -2.44 -2.34 4.06
C ALA A 13 -3.53 -3.38 4.33
N ARG A 14 -4.38 -3.18 5.33
CA ARG A 14 -5.50 -4.07 5.64
C ARG A 14 -6.66 -3.92 4.67
N GLY A 15 -7.15 -2.68 4.48
CA GLY A 15 -8.40 -2.40 3.78
C GLY A 15 -8.30 -2.45 2.25
N PHE A 16 -7.10 -2.42 1.68
CA PHE A 16 -6.92 -2.54 0.24
C PHE A 16 -6.07 -3.76 -0.11
N LEU A 17 -4.78 -3.73 0.22
CA LEU A 17 -3.88 -4.83 -0.17
C LEU A 17 -4.31 -6.16 0.43
N GLY A 18 -4.63 -6.18 1.71
CA GLY A 18 -5.11 -7.37 2.42
C GLY A 18 -6.42 -7.91 1.84
N GLN A 19 -7.39 -7.04 1.53
CA GLN A 19 -8.64 -7.45 0.89
C GLN A 19 -8.40 -8.04 -0.51
N LEU A 20 -7.60 -7.39 -1.38
CA LEU A 20 -7.28 -7.90 -2.70
C LEU A 20 -6.61 -9.28 -2.65
N LEU A 21 -5.65 -9.44 -1.76
CA LEU A 21 -4.93 -10.71 -1.57
C LEU A 21 -5.85 -11.80 -1.03
N TYR A 22 -6.69 -11.49 -0.05
CA TYR A 22 -7.68 -12.42 0.48
C TYR A 22 -8.65 -12.91 -0.60
N LEU A 23 -9.24 -11.98 -1.35
CA LEU A 23 -10.13 -12.29 -2.48
C LEU A 23 -9.43 -13.03 -3.63
N SER A 24 -8.11 -12.99 -3.66
CA SER A 24 -7.26 -13.74 -4.59
C SER A 24 -6.75 -15.06 -4.02
N GLY A 25 -7.18 -15.47 -2.83
CA GLY A 25 -6.88 -16.77 -2.21
C GLY A 25 -5.48 -16.89 -1.59
N PHE A 26 -4.92 -15.78 -1.08
CA PHE A 26 -3.64 -15.79 -0.38
C PHE A 26 -3.81 -15.96 1.13
N LYS A 27 -2.84 -16.63 1.75
CA LYS A 27 -2.52 -16.46 3.17
C LYS A 27 -1.64 -15.22 3.31
N ILE A 28 -1.97 -14.34 4.26
CA ILE A 28 -1.33 -13.04 4.42
C ILE A 28 -0.53 -12.99 5.71
N THR A 29 0.72 -12.54 5.61
CA THR A 29 1.54 -12.18 6.76
C THR A 29 1.71 -10.67 6.80
N PHE A 30 1.29 -10.03 7.88
CA PHE A 30 1.57 -8.62 8.14
C PHE A 30 2.81 -8.46 9.00
N VAL A 31 3.58 -7.40 8.77
CA VAL A 31 4.73 -7.02 9.61
C VAL A 31 4.57 -5.54 9.97
N ASP A 32 4.48 -5.21 11.24
CA ASP A 32 4.29 -3.82 11.69
C ASP A 32 5.11 -3.53 12.94
N ILE A 33 5.43 -2.26 13.18
CA ILE A 33 6.10 -1.80 14.39
C ILE A 33 5.15 -1.69 15.59
N SER A 34 3.84 -1.63 15.33
CA SER A 34 2.79 -1.45 16.34
C SER A 34 2.40 -2.78 16.96
N GLU A 35 2.97 -3.11 18.13
CA GLU A 35 2.55 -4.29 18.90
C GLU A 35 1.02 -4.37 19.12
N PRO A 36 0.30 -3.26 19.43
CA PRO A 36 -1.13 -3.35 19.64
C PRO A 36 -1.89 -3.89 18.42
N ILE A 37 -1.55 -3.45 17.20
CA ILE A 37 -2.24 -3.96 16.01
C ILE A 37 -1.81 -5.40 15.69
N VAL A 38 -0.54 -5.75 15.87
CA VAL A 38 -0.04 -7.11 15.66
C VAL A 38 -0.75 -8.09 16.60
N ASN A 39 -0.83 -7.76 17.89
CA ASN A 39 -1.49 -8.59 18.89
C ASN A 39 -2.99 -8.74 18.59
N LEU A 40 -3.64 -7.65 18.23
CA LEU A 40 -5.06 -7.64 17.89
C LEU A 40 -5.37 -8.52 16.67
N LEU A 41 -4.58 -8.40 15.60
CA LEU A 41 -4.73 -9.24 14.41
C LEU A 41 -4.52 -10.72 14.69
N ASN A 42 -3.56 -11.08 15.54
CA ASN A 42 -3.29 -12.45 15.94
C ASN A 42 -4.37 -13.02 16.88
N GLU A 43 -4.90 -12.19 17.79
CA GLU A 43 -6.00 -12.57 18.69
C GLU A 43 -7.30 -12.83 17.91
N LYS A 44 -7.68 -11.87 17.06
CA LYS A 44 -8.93 -11.95 16.28
C LYS A 44 -8.84 -12.87 15.08
N LYS A 45 -7.61 -13.20 14.62
CA LYS A 45 -7.31 -14.04 13.44
C LYS A 45 -7.96 -13.54 12.14
N GLY A 46 -8.32 -12.27 12.11
CA GLY A 46 -8.99 -11.62 10.99
C GLY A 46 -9.46 -10.22 11.33
N TYR A 47 -10.05 -9.57 10.34
CA TYR A 47 -10.69 -8.27 10.46
C TYR A 47 -11.72 -8.10 9.35
N HIS A 48 -12.67 -7.19 9.57
CA HIS A 48 -13.68 -6.85 8.57
C HIS A 48 -13.26 -5.62 7.75
N VAL A 49 -13.52 -5.68 6.46
CA VAL A 49 -13.36 -4.55 5.54
C VAL A 49 -14.73 -4.09 5.09
N HIS A 50 -15.11 -2.89 5.51
CA HIS A 50 -16.35 -2.24 5.14
C HIS A 50 -16.15 -1.41 3.87
N VAL A 51 -16.90 -1.70 2.81
CA VAL A 51 -16.84 -0.96 1.55
C VAL A 51 -17.94 0.09 1.53
N LEU A 52 -17.56 1.35 1.51
CA LEU A 52 -18.51 2.47 1.54
C LEU A 52 -19.43 2.45 0.32
N GLY A 53 -20.72 2.53 0.58
CA GLY A 53 -21.76 2.58 -0.45
C GLY A 53 -22.24 1.23 -0.97
N ASP A 54 -21.55 0.11 -0.66
CA ASP A 54 -21.97 -1.22 -1.09
C ASP A 54 -21.46 -2.32 -0.15
N SER A 55 -22.26 -2.67 0.84
CA SER A 55 -21.94 -3.73 1.81
C SER A 55 -21.86 -5.14 1.22
N SER A 56 -22.35 -5.36 0.00
CA SER A 56 -22.20 -6.66 -0.68
C SER A 56 -20.74 -6.95 -1.07
N LEU A 57 -19.88 -5.92 -1.07
CA LEU A 57 -18.45 -6.00 -1.34
C LEU A 57 -17.60 -6.08 -0.07
N ASP A 58 -18.22 -6.06 1.10
CA ASP A 58 -17.54 -6.24 2.38
C ASP A 58 -16.83 -7.60 2.43
N SER A 59 -15.80 -7.70 3.25
CA SER A 59 -15.01 -8.93 3.35
C SER A 59 -14.54 -9.20 4.76
N ASP A 60 -14.75 -10.41 5.24
CA ASP A 60 -14.10 -10.95 6.43
C ASP A 60 -12.75 -11.52 6.05
N VAL A 61 -11.70 -10.71 6.18
CA VAL A 61 -10.35 -11.13 5.85
C VAL A 61 -9.80 -12.03 6.95
N THR A 62 -9.59 -13.28 6.62
CA THR A 62 -9.09 -14.35 7.51
C THR A 62 -7.81 -14.97 6.97
N ASN A 63 -7.31 -16.04 7.59
CA ASN A 63 -6.04 -16.68 7.20
C ASN A 63 -4.85 -15.71 7.24
N ILE A 64 -4.82 -14.87 8.26
CA ILE A 64 -3.77 -13.90 8.49
C ILE A 64 -2.89 -14.32 9.66
N GLN A 65 -1.69 -13.77 9.68
CA GLN A 65 -0.79 -13.74 10.84
C GLN A 65 -0.04 -12.40 10.82
N ALA A 66 0.41 -11.95 11.97
CA ALA A 66 1.12 -10.68 12.08
C ALA A 66 2.34 -10.83 12.99
N TYR A 67 3.42 -10.09 12.68
CA TYR A 67 4.65 -10.07 13.44
C TYR A 67 5.13 -8.64 13.67
N THR A 68 5.76 -8.39 14.81
CA THR A 68 6.63 -7.23 14.99
C THR A 68 8.00 -7.53 14.39
N PHE A 69 8.82 -6.51 14.11
CA PHE A 69 10.14 -6.69 13.51
C PHE A 69 11.12 -7.50 14.37
N ASP A 70 10.82 -7.73 15.65
CA ASP A 70 11.60 -8.58 16.52
C ASP A 70 11.54 -10.07 16.14
N ALA A 71 10.47 -10.50 15.49
CA ALA A 71 10.29 -11.87 14.96
C ALA A 71 11.07 -12.06 13.65
N GLN A 72 12.37 -11.78 13.68
CA GLN A 72 13.23 -11.73 12.47
C GLN A 72 13.24 -13.02 11.68
N LYS A 73 13.26 -14.17 12.35
CA LYS A 73 13.29 -15.49 11.67
C LYS A 73 11.96 -15.78 10.97
N GLU A 74 10.85 -15.50 11.63
CA GLU A 74 9.51 -15.68 11.08
C GLU A 74 9.27 -14.77 9.88
N ILE A 75 9.74 -13.51 9.96
CA ILE A 75 9.67 -12.55 8.85
C ILE A 75 10.53 -13.03 7.68
N TYR A 76 11.76 -13.47 7.93
CA TYR A 76 12.64 -14.04 6.90
C TYR A 76 11.98 -15.21 6.17
N ASP A 77 11.44 -16.18 6.93
CA ASP A 77 10.78 -17.34 6.38
C ASP A 77 9.51 -16.95 5.60
N ALA A 78 8.70 -16.04 6.15
CA ALA A 78 7.51 -15.53 5.47
C ALA A 78 7.87 -14.78 4.17
N PHE A 79 8.93 -13.97 4.16
CA PHE A 79 9.40 -13.25 2.98
C PHE A 79 9.81 -14.22 1.88
N TYR A 80 10.67 -15.20 2.17
CA TYR A 80 11.14 -16.14 1.15
C TYR A 80 10.11 -17.19 0.75
N GLN A 81 9.15 -17.53 1.60
CA GLN A 81 8.03 -18.42 1.27
C GLN A 81 6.88 -17.70 0.54
N SER A 82 6.82 -16.38 0.59
CA SER A 82 5.77 -15.62 -0.09
C SER A 82 5.95 -15.63 -1.61
N ASN A 83 4.84 -15.56 -2.34
CA ASN A 83 4.84 -15.41 -3.79
C ASN A 83 5.02 -13.95 -4.22
N ILE A 84 4.67 -13.01 -3.33
CA ILE A 84 4.77 -11.58 -3.55
C ILE A 84 4.86 -10.85 -2.21
N SER A 85 5.51 -9.68 -2.22
CA SER A 85 5.66 -8.82 -1.05
C SER A 85 5.15 -7.42 -1.35
N PHE A 86 4.51 -6.80 -0.37
CA PHE A 86 4.03 -5.42 -0.44
C PHE A 86 4.64 -4.59 0.69
N VAL A 87 4.81 -3.29 0.45
CA VAL A 87 5.25 -2.31 1.47
C VAL A 87 4.23 -1.19 1.53
N SER A 88 3.62 -0.99 2.71
CA SER A 88 2.65 0.07 2.97
C SER A 88 2.79 0.55 4.42
N VAL A 89 3.87 1.29 4.68
CA VAL A 89 4.31 1.76 6.00
C VAL A 89 4.18 3.28 6.20
N GLY A 90 3.76 3.98 5.14
CA GLY A 90 3.83 5.44 5.04
C GLY A 90 5.18 5.89 4.46
N GLY A 91 5.13 6.86 3.52
CA GLY A 91 6.31 7.27 2.75
C GLY A 91 7.52 7.66 3.60
N SER A 92 7.31 8.35 4.73
CA SER A 92 8.36 8.73 5.69
C SER A 92 9.07 7.55 6.37
N HIS A 93 8.47 6.36 6.36
CA HIS A 93 8.99 5.16 7.03
C HIS A 93 9.62 4.14 6.06
N LEU A 94 9.63 4.42 4.76
CA LEU A 94 10.18 3.52 3.74
C LEU A 94 11.64 3.16 4.01
N SER A 95 12.47 4.15 4.38
CA SER A 95 13.88 3.92 4.66
C SER A 95 14.10 3.02 5.89
N ALA A 96 13.31 3.20 6.94
CA ALA A 96 13.40 2.37 8.15
C ALA A 96 12.96 0.93 7.88
N ALA A 97 11.87 0.73 7.16
CA ALA A 97 11.40 -0.60 6.76
C ALA A 97 12.41 -1.31 5.85
N ALA A 98 13.04 -0.57 4.93
CA ALA A 98 14.10 -1.08 4.06
C ALA A 98 15.32 -1.53 4.86
N GLN A 99 15.76 -0.74 5.84
CA GLN A 99 16.88 -1.08 6.74
C GLN A 99 16.55 -2.36 7.53
N SER A 100 15.38 -2.44 8.15
CA SER A 100 14.97 -3.62 8.92
C SER A 100 14.94 -4.89 8.07
N LEU A 101 14.44 -4.81 6.82
CA LEU A 101 14.47 -5.97 5.91
C LEU A 101 15.91 -6.35 5.53
N ALA A 102 16.79 -5.36 5.30
CA ALA A 102 18.20 -5.61 5.00
C ALA A 102 18.92 -6.29 6.16
N ASP A 103 18.66 -5.87 7.40
CA ASP A 103 19.25 -6.45 8.61
C ASP A 103 18.83 -7.92 8.75
N ILE A 104 17.56 -8.23 8.53
CA ILE A 104 17.03 -9.60 8.51
C ILE A 104 17.71 -10.43 7.41
N ILE A 105 17.84 -9.90 6.20
CA ILE A 105 18.50 -10.60 5.09
C ILE A 105 20.00 -10.77 5.37
N ASN A 106 20.67 -9.81 6.01
CA ASN A 106 22.07 -9.94 6.39
C ASN A 106 22.28 -11.04 7.44
N LEU A 107 21.34 -11.19 8.36
CA LEU A 107 21.42 -12.21 9.41
C LEU A 107 21.26 -13.63 8.88
N TYR A 108 20.31 -13.85 7.94
CA TYR A 108 19.96 -15.20 7.47
C TYR A 108 20.44 -15.52 6.05
N GLY A 109 20.89 -14.52 5.30
CA GLY A 109 21.41 -14.65 3.93
C GLY A 109 20.36 -14.43 2.84
N ALA A 110 20.74 -13.76 1.77
CA ALA A 110 19.88 -13.63 0.59
C ALA A 110 19.78 -14.97 -0.15
N GLN A 111 18.58 -15.31 -0.65
CA GLN A 111 18.35 -16.53 -1.42
C GLN A 111 18.23 -16.23 -2.93
N PRO A 112 18.72 -17.11 -3.82
CA PRO A 112 18.64 -16.96 -5.27
C PRO A 112 17.24 -17.34 -5.80
N LEU A 113 16.20 -16.70 -5.26
CA LEU A 113 14.80 -16.91 -5.62
C LEU A 113 14.22 -15.62 -6.21
N THR A 114 13.57 -15.73 -7.37
CA THR A 114 12.89 -14.57 -7.96
C THR A 114 11.79 -14.08 -7.03
N LYS A 115 11.89 -12.81 -6.65
CA LYS A 115 10.97 -12.11 -5.76
C LYS A 115 10.57 -10.78 -6.33
N ASN A 116 9.38 -10.31 -5.98
CA ASN A 116 8.96 -8.94 -6.25
C ASN A 116 8.41 -8.29 -4.98
N ILE A 117 8.88 -7.09 -4.72
CA ILE A 117 8.40 -6.20 -3.67
C ILE A 117 7.69 -5.05 -4.36
N ILE A 118 6.43 -4.82 -4.03
CA ILE A 118 5.63 -3.71 -4.55
C ILE A 118 5.48 -2.66 -3.46
N VAL A 119 6.08 -1.50 -3.66
CA VAL A 119 5.96 -0.36 -2.74
C VAL A 119 4.64 0.36 -3.04
N CYS A 120 3.74 0.32 -2.09
CA CYS A 120 2.38 0.85 -2.20
C CYS A 120 2.25 2.10 -1.34
N GLU A 121 2.84 3.20 -1.81
CA GLU A 121 2.82 4.48 -1.13
C GLU A 121 2.47 5.62 -2.09
N ASN A 122 1.73 6.58 -1.58
CA ASN A 122 1.46 7.82 -2.30
C ASN A 122 2.64 8.79 -2.14
N TRP A 123 3.81 8.39 -2.63
CA TRP A 123 5.09 9.05 -2.43
C TRP A 123 5.84 9.17 -3.75
N LYS A 124 6.60 10.26 -3.92
CA LYS A 124 7.42 10.44 -5.12
C LYS A 124 8.57 9.42 -5.10
N ASP A 125 8.78 8.74 -6.23
CA ASP A 125 9.84 7.75 -6.42
C ASP A 125 9.86 6.71 -5.28
N ALA A 126 8.68 6.16 -4.95
CA ALA A 126 8.46 5.29 -3.80
C ALA A 126 9.34 4.05 -3.84
N ALA A 127 9.48 3.42 -5.00
CA ALA A 127 10.35 2.26 -5.17
C ALA A 127 11.82 2.60 -4.90
N ASP A 128 12.32 3.74 -5.38
CA ASP A 128 13.70 4.15 -5.17
C ASP A 128 13.96 4.56 -3.72
N SER A 129 12.97 5.20 -3.09
CA SER A 129 13.00 5.57 -1.66
C SER A 129 13.10 4.35 -0.74
N PHE A 130 12.63 3.19 -1.18
CA PHE A 130 12.78 1.91 -0.48
C PHE A 130 14.05 1.16 -0.92
N GLN A 131 14.33 1.11 -2.22
CA GLN A 131 15.43 0.34 -2.80
C GLN A 131 16.81 0.85 -2.38
N ALA A 132 17.03 2.18 -2.43
CA ALA A 132 18.34 2.76 -2.16
C ALA A 132 18.84 2.47 -0.72
N PRO A 133 18.08 2.73 0.35
CA PRO A 133 18.51 2.40 1.71
C PRO A 133 18.66 0.89 1.92
N LEU A 134 17.78 0.05 1.35
CA LEU A 134 17.89 -1.39 1.43
C LEU A 134 19.21 -1.89 0.80
N THR A 135 19.49 -1.47 -0.44
CA THR A 135 20.70 -1.87 -1.16
C THR A 135 21.97 -1.40 -0.43
N LYS A 136 21.94 -0.20 0.14
CA LYS A 136 23.05 0.35 0.93
C LYS A 136 23.34 -0.46 2.18
N ALA A 137 22.31 -0.95 2.85
CA ALA A 137 22.38 -1.68 4.12
C ALA A 137 22.76 -3.16 3.94
N LEU A 138 22.50 -3.76 2.78
CA LEU A 138 22.88 -5.13 2.50
C LEU A 138 24.41 -5.29 2.42
N SER A 139 24.94 -6.37 3.01
CA SER A 139 26.32 -6.81 2.79
C SER A 139 26.57 -7.08 1.30
N GLU A 140 27.79 -6.97 0.84
CA GLU A 140 28.16 -7.13 -0.58
C GLU A 140 27.59 -8.43 -1.16
N LYS A 141 27.85 -9.56 -0.51
CA LYS A 141 27.33 -10.88 -0.92
C LYS A 141 25.81 -10.92 -1.04
N ASN A 142 25.10 -10.37 -0.05
CA ASN A 142 23.64 -10.37 -0.05
C ASN A 142 23.09 -9.39 -1.09
N ARG A 143 23.74 -8.27 -1.30
CA ARG A 143 23.39 -7.26 -2.31
C ARG A 143 23.41 -7.84 -3.72
N ASP A 144 24.44 -8.58 -4.07
CA ASP A 144 24.59 -9.20 -5.39
C ASP A 144 23.47 -10.20 -5.65
N ILE A 145 23.21 -11.10 -4.69
CA ILE A 145 22.15 -12.09 -4.82
C ILE A 145 20.78 -11.40 -4.86
N PHE A 146 20.51 -10.51 -3.91
CA PHE A 146 19.24 -9.80 -3.82
C PHE A 146 18.99 -8.96 -5.07
N GLY A 147 19.98 -8.17 -5.50
CA GLY A 147 19.90 -7.34 -6.71
C GLY A 147 19.65 -8.16 -7.98
N LYS A 148 20.21 -9.37 -8.08
CA LYS A 148 19.98 -10.26 -9.22
C LYS A 148 18.56 -10.85 -9.25
N TYR A 149 18.01 -11.22 -8.11
CA TYR A 149 16.79 -12.02 -8.05
C TYR A 149 15.55 -11.26 -7.56
N THR A 150 15.70 -10.07 -6.96
CA THR A 150 14.55 -9.32 -6.43
C THR A 150 14.26 -8.08 -7.28
N GLY A 151 13.02 -7.96 -7.75
CA GLY A 151 12.46 -6.75 -8.33
C GLY A 151 11.86 -5.87 -7.23
N ILE A 152 12.10 -4.55 -7.31
CA ILE A 152 11.43 -3.58 -6.43
C ILE A 152 10.67 -2.63 -7.31
N SER A 153 9.38 -2.77 -7.32
CA SER A 153 8.44 -1.99 -8.10
C SER A 153 7.57 -1.11 -7.19
N GLU A 154 6.74 -0.30 -7.78
CA GLU A 154 5.82 0.59 -7.10
C GLU A 154 4.42 0.49 -7.68
N ALA A 155 3.42 0.85 -6.87
CA ALA A 155 2.04 0.92 -7.26
C ALA A 155 1.43 2.27 -6.89
N VAL A 156 0.44 2.69 -7.66
CA VAL A 156 -0.34 3.91 -7.36
C VAL A 156 -1.54 3.54 -6.50
N LEU A 157 -1.59 4.11 -5.30
CA LEU A 157 -2.74 3.99 -4.41
C LEU A 157 -3.80 5.05 -4.78
N MET A 158 -4.97 4.57 -5.16
CA MET A 158 -6.13 5.43 -5.47
C MET A 158 -7.30 5.19 -4.52
N ARG A 159 -7.32 4.08 -3.82
CA ARG A 159 -8.34 3.77 -2.81
C ARG A 159 -8.01 4.46 -1.50
N THR A 160 -8.97 5.14 -0.92
CA THR A 160 -8.83 5.81 0.38
C THR A 160 -9.44 4.94 1.49
N ALA A 161 -8.74 4.84 2.62
CA ALA A 161 -9.29 4.31 3.85
C ALA A 161 -9.80 5.49 4.70
N THR A 162 -11.03 5.38 5.16
CA THR A 162 -11.68 6.41 5.98
C THR A 162 -11.60 6.09 7.46
N GLN A 163 -11.89 7.08 8.28
CA GLN A 163 -12.05 6.90 9.72
C GLN A 163 -13.56 6.78 10.01
N PRO A 164 -14.03 5.70 10.64
CA PRO A 164 -15.40 5.64 11.16
C PRO A 164 -15.56 6.62 12.32
N ASP A 165 -16.78 6.77 12.81
CA ASP A 165 -17.01 7.48 14.07
C ASP A 165 -16.24 6.82 15.24
N GLU A 166 -16.07 7.57 16.33
CA GLU A 166 -15.27 7.12 17.46
C GLU A 166 -15.83 5.87 18.16
N GLU A 167 -17.14 5.68 18.16
CA GLU A 167 -17.78 4.52 18.81
C GLU A 167 -17.49 3.25 18.02
N LEU A 168 -17.66 3.29 16.68
CA LEU A 168 -17.32 2.17 15.81
C LEU A 168 -15.82 1.86 15.82
N ALA A 169 -14.98 2.89 15.83
CA ALA A 169 -13.53 2.71 15.91
C ALA A 169 -13.08 2.04 17.22
N LYS A 170 -13.74 2.36 18.33
CA LYS A 170 -13.47 1.73 19.63
C LYS A 170 -14.01 0.29 19.70
N LYS A 171 -15.17 0.04 19.11
CA LYS A 171 -15.83 -1.27 19.12
C LYS A 171 -15.13 -2.29 18.24
N TYR A 172 -14.61 -1.85 17.09
CA TYR A 172 -13.96 -2.68 16.08
C TYR A 172 -12.62 -2.09 15.64
N PRO A 173 -11.60 -2.06 16.53
CA PRO A 173 -10.34 -1.37 16.28
C PRO A 173 -9.50 -2.02 15.17
N GLN A 174 -9.74 -3.30 14.86
CA GLN A 174 -9.08 -4.01 13.76
C GLN A 174 -9.73 -3.77 12.40
N ASP A 175 -10.99 -3.34 12.36
CA ASP A 175 -11.74 -3.19 11.12
C ASP A 175 -11.32 -1.94 10.36
N VAL A 176 -11.63 -1.90 9.06
CA VAL A 176 -11.28 -0.78 8.19
C VAL A 176 -12.44 -0.43 7.27
N TRP A 177 -12.62 0.87 7.03
CA TRP A 177 -13.61 1.44 6.12
C TRP A 177 -12.90 2.02 4.91
N VAL A 178 -13.32 1.62 3.71
CA VAL A 178 -12.63 1.96 2.47
C VAL A 178 -13.62 2.42 1.39
N GLN A 179 -13.12 3.26 0.48
CA GLN A 179 -13.87 3.62 -0.71
C GLN A 179 -14.11 2.39 -1.60
N ASN A 180 -15.23 2.38 -2.33
CA ASN A 180 -15.51 1.40 -3.36
C ASN A 180 -14.71 1.71 -4.63
N PHE A 181 -13.40 1.39 -4.59
CA PHE A 181 -12.47 1.57 -5.70
C PHE A 181 -11.54 0.36 -5.81
N TRP A 182 -11.48 -0.27 -6.99
CA TRP A 182 -10.89 -1.59 -7.22
C TRP A 182 -9.87 -1.55 -8.37
N TYR A 183 -8.76 -0.82 -8.19
CA TYR A 183 -7.71 -0.76 -9.19
C TYR A 183 -6.37 -0.47 -8.54
N LEU A 184 -5.38 -1.34 -8.76
CA LEU A 184 -4.02 -1.19 -8.27
C LEU A 184 -3.03 -1.31 -9.44
N PRO A 185 -2.71 -0.19 -10.10
CA PRO A 185 -1.71 -0.15 -11.16
C PRO A 185 -0.30 -0.27 -10.58
N VAL A 186 0.50 -1.15 -11.19
CA VAL A 186 1.88 -1.48 -10.77
C VAL A 186 2.84 -1.23 -11.93
N ASN A 187 4.01 -0.68 -11.64
CA ASN A 187 5.07 -0.43 -12.61
C ASN A 187 5.68 -1.75 -13.12
N LYS A 188 5.31 -2.16 -14.34
CA LYS A 188 5.78 -3.40 -14.96
C LYS A 188 7.28 -3.43 -15.21
N ALA A 189 7.87 -2.29 -15.58
CA ALA A 189 9.28 -2.20 -15.96
C ALA A 189 10.25 -2.62 -14.84
N ARG A 190 9.80 -2.59 -13.57
CA ARG A 190 10.61 -2.93 -12.39
C ARG A 190 10.36 -4.34 -11.85
N ILE A 191 9.48 -5.11 -12.48
CA ILE A 191 9.16 -6.49 -12.10
C ILE A 191 10.23 -7.44 -12.64
N LYS A 192 10.67 -8.40 -11.84
CA LYS A 192 11.51 -9.51 -12.25
C LYS A 192 10.68 -10.79 -12.45
N GLY A 193 10.77 -11.36 -13.66
CA GLY A 193 9.96 -12.52 -14.02
C GLY A 193 8.47 -12.17 -14.07
N SER A 194 7.65 -12.86 -13.29
CA SER A 194 6.21 -12.65 -13.22
C SER A 194 5.74 -12.47 -11.78
N ILE A 195 4.60 -11.84 -11.61
CA ILE A 195 3.86 -11.83 -10.34
C ILE A 195 2.66 -12.78 -10.43
N PRO A 196 2.17 -13.29 -9.30
CA PRO A 196 0.94 -14.09 -9.30
C PRO A 196 -0.26 -13.23 -9.73
N ASP A 197 -1.28 -13.89 -10.27
CA ASP A 197 -2.55 -13.24 -10.58
C ASP A 197 -3.23 -12.79 -9.27
N ILE A 198 -3.48 -11.48 -9.17
CA ILE A 198 -4.14 -10.82 -8.04
C ILE A 198 -5.25 -9.95 -8.60
N LYS A 199 -6.46 -10.11 -8.08
CA LYS A 199 -7.61 -9.31 -8.50
C LYS A 199 -7.30 -7.81 -8.46
N CYS A 200 -7.72 -7.09 -9.48
CA CYS A 200 -7.60 -5.64 -9.59
C CYS A 200 -6.15 -5.08 -9.66
N VAL A 201 -5.15 -5.95 -9.76
CA VAL A 201 -3.76 -5.54 -10.04
C VAL A 201 -3.54 -5.53 -11.55
N ASP A 202 -2.99 -4.43 -12.05
CA ASP A 202 -2.67 -4.24 -13.47
C ASP A 202 -1.20 -3.80 -13.64
N LEU A 203 -0.48 -4.47 -14.53
CA LEU A 203 0.93 -4.16 -14.83
C LEU A 203 1.03 -3.17 -15.98
N LEU A 204 1.40 -1.93 -15.67
CA LEU A 204 1.48 -0.84 -16.64
C LEU A 204 2.88 -0.71 -17.23
N GLU A 205 2.95 -0.71 -18.57
CA GLU A 205 4.21 -0.45 -19.32
C GLU A 205 4.66 1.02 -19.18
N HIS A 206 3.70 1.96 -19.23
CA HIS A 206 3.96 3.40 -19.15
C HIS A 206 3.54 3.99 -17.80
N PHE A 207 3.98 3.35 -16.71
CA PHE A 207 3.60 3.72 -15.36
C PHE A 207 3.89 5.18 -15.01
N GLY A 208 5.02 5.74 -15.46
CA GLY A 208 5.36 7.14 -15.23
C GLY A 208 4.31 8.12 -15.79
N ASN A 209 3.78 7.85 -16.98
CA ASN A 209 2.71 8.66 -17.58
C ASN A 209 1.42 8.58 -16.76
N PHE A 210 1.06 7.37 -16.31
CA PHE A 210 -0.10 7.17 -15.44
C PHE A 210 0.05 7.92 -14.11
N LEU A 211 1.24 7.84 -13.49
CA LEU A 211 1.53 8.55 -12.25
C LEU A 211 1.42 10.07 -12.45
N THR A 212 1.98 10.60 -13.53
CA THR A 212 1.88 12.01 -13.90
C THR A 212 0.41 12.42 -14.09
N GLN A 213 -0.36 11.67 -14.86
CA GLN A 213 -1.78 11.91 -15.05
C GLN A 213 -2.53 11.93 -13.70
N LYS A 214 -2.30 10.95 -12.84
CA LYS A 214 -2.93 10.88 -11.51
C LYS A 214 -2.58 12.10 -10.65
N MET A 215 -1.34 12.55 -10.67
CA MET A 215 -0.90 13.72 -9.90
C MET A 215 -1.59 14.99 -10.38
N TYR A 216 -1.65 15.22 -11.68
CA TYR A 216 -2.26 16.41 -12.27
C TYR A 216 -3.80 16.38 -12.23
N THR A 217 -4.44 15.23 -12.22
CA THR A 217 -5.89 15.10 -12.13
C THR A 217 -6.37 14.93 -10.68
N ASN A 218 -6.24 13.73 -10.12
CA ASN A 218 -6.81 13.39 -8.82
C ASN A 218 -6.22 14.20 -7.66
N ASN A 219 -4.88 14.33 -7.60
CA ASN A 219 -4.26 15.03 -6.48
C ASN A 219 -4.48 16.53 -6.57
N THR A 220 -4.39 17.12 -7.76
CA THR A 220 -4.66 18.56 -7.98
C THR A 220 -6.12 18.89 -7.69
N SER A 221 -7.08 18.06 -8.11
CA SER A 221 -8.49 18.26 -7.79
C SER A 221 -8.73 18.27 -6.28
N ASN A 222 -8.17 17.29 -5.57
CA ASN A 222 -8.29 17.23 -4.11
C ASN A 222 -7.68 18.47 -3.44
N ALA A 223 -6.54 18.96 -3.94
CA ALA A 223 -5.90 20.17 -3.42
C ALA A 223 -6.76 21.41 -3.68
N VAL A 224 -7.26 21.59 -4.90
CA VAL A 224 -8.15 22.73 -5.27
C VAL A 224 -9.39 22.71 -4.37
N ILE A 225 -10.07 21.58 -4.26
CA ILE A 225 -11.29 21.46 -3.44
C ILE A 225 -10.98 21.72 -1.96
N ALA A 226 -9.89 21.15 -1.44
CA ALA A 226 -9.54 21.29 -0.02
C ALA A 226 -9.17 22.73 0.34
N TYR A 227 -8.29 23.38 -0.44
CA TYR A 227 -7.83 24.73 -0.13
C TYR A 227 -8.93 25.77 -0.35
N THR A 228 -9.66 25.71 -1.46
CA THR A 228 -10.76 26.63 -1.72
C THR A 228 -11.92 26.40 -0.76
N GLY A 229 -12.23 25.14 -0.45
CA GLY A 229 -13.23 24.77 0.56
C GLY A 229 -12.89 25.34 1.94
N TYR A 230 -11.63 25.20 2.36
CA TYR A 230 -11.15 25.74 3.63
C TYR A 230 -11.29 27.28 3.68
N LEU A 231 -10.91 27.97 2.60
CA LEU A 231 -11.07 29.43 2.51
C LEU A 231 -12.52 29.88 2.58
N LEU A 232 -13.46 29.06 2.10
CA LEU A 232 -14.90 29.31 2.16
C LEU A 232 -15.55 28.80 3.45
N GLY A 233 -14.77 28.27 4.40
CA GLY A 233 -15.23 27.82 5.72
C GLY A 233 -15.79 26.40 5.78
N TYR A 234 -15.65 25.59 4.71
CA TYR A 234 -16.03 24.19 4.71
C TYR A 234 -15.02 23.34 5.48
N LYS A 235 -15.52 22.39 6.26
CA LYS A 235 -14.69 21.46 7.05
C LYS A 235 -14.63 20.07 6.44
N ILE A 236 -15.55 19.74 5.57
CA ILE A 236 -15.70 18.42 4.95
C ILE A 236 -15.50 18.57 3.43
N LEU A 237 -14.55 17.80 2.90
CA LEU A 237 -14.17 17.83 1.48
C LEU A 237 -15.38 17.58 0.55
N ALA A 238 -16.22 16.61 0.90
CA ALA A 238 -17.40 16.26 0.10
C ALA A 238 -18.43 17.40 0.02
N GLU A 239 -18.56 18.21 1.08
CA GLU A 239 -19.42 19.40 1.05
C GLU A 239 -18.86 20.48 0.14
N ALA A 240 -17.56 20.70 0.21
CA ALA A 240 -16.85 21.66 -0.65
C ALA A 240 -16.90 21.26 -2.13
N ALA A 241 -16.68 19.97 -2.43
CA ALA A 241 -16.67 19.45 -3.81
C ALA A 241 -17.97 19.68 -4.59
N ASN A 242 -19.11 19.79 -3.89
CA ASN A 242 -20.43 20.01 -4.51
C ASN A 242 -20.80 21.49 -4.66
N ARG A 243 -19.86 22.43 -4.47
CA ARG A 243 -20.12 23.87 -4.56
C ARG A 243 -19.82 24.43 -5.94
N PRO A 244 -20.78 25.17 -6.58
CA PRO A 244 -20.59 25.69 -7.92
C PRO A 244 -19.38 26.62 -8.07
N GLU A 245 -19.06 27.41 -7.05
CA GLU A 245 -17.92 28.31 -7.03
C GLU A 245 -16.59 27.55 -7.05
N ILE A 246 -16.51 26.40 -6.35
CA ILE A 246 -15.33 25.53 -6.32
C ILE A 246 -15.22 24.74 -7.62
N SER A 247 -16.34 24.24 -8.15
CA SER A 247 -16.37 23.55 -9.45
C SER A 247 -15.83 24.44 -10.57
N ARG A 248 -16.18 25.73 -10.61
CA ARG A 248 -15.67 26.67 -11.61
C ARG A 248 -14.14 26.85 -11.51
N ILE A 249 -13.59 26.88 -10.31
CA ILE A 249 -12.13 26.97 -10.12
C ILE A 249 -11.47 25.68 -10.61
N LEU A 250 -12.07 24.54 -10.29
CA LEU A 250 -11.58 23.24 -10.73
C LEU A 250 -11.60 23.10 -12.24
N ASP A 251 -12.69 23.52 -12.91
CA ASP A 251 -12.80 23.50 -14.38
C ASP A 251 -11.68 24.31 -15.03
N ARG A 252 -11.43 25.54 -14.55
CA ARG A 252 -10.31 26.37 -15.03
C ARG A 252 -8.95 25.71 -14.80
N THR A 253 -8.77 25.08 -13.64
CA THR A 253 -7.54 24.34 -13.35
C THR A 253 -7.33 23.20 -14.35
N TYR A 254 -8.37 22.49 -14.73
CA TYR A 254 -8.29 21.47 -15.77
C TYR A 254 -8.01 22.03 -17.17
N GLU A 255 -8.57 23.22 -17.51
CA GLU A 255 -8.24 23.90 -18.75
C GLU A 255 -6.74 24.22 -18.83
N GLU A 256 -6.11 24.65 -17.72
CA GLU A 256 -4.66 24.90 -17.65
C GLU A 256 -3.84 23.61 -17.75
N ILE A 257 -4.23 22.56 -17.01
CA ILE A 257 -3.56 21.24 -17.02
C ILE A 257 -3.57 20.62 -18.42
N ASN A 258 -4.67 20.76 -19.15
CA ASN A 258 -4.82 20.18 -20.49
C ASN A 258 -3.98 20.91 -21.59
N GLN A 259 -3.29 21.98 -21.24
CA GLN A 259 -2.36 22.68 -22.14
C GLN A 259 -0.91 22.17 -22.01
N ILE A 260 -0.63 21.34 -21.02
CA ILE A 260 0.69 20.75 -20.75
C ILE A 260 0.80 19.37 -21.38
#